data_5ab84b2245f7d5b202eda35f2e7f5bbd
#
_entry.id   5ab84b2245f7d5b202eda35f2e7f5bbd
#
_cell.length_a   1.000
_cell.length_b   1.000
_cell.length_c   1.000
_cell.angle_alpha   90.00
_cell.angle_beta   90.00
_cell.angle_gamma   90.00
#
_symmetry.space_group_name_H-M   'P 1'
#
loop_
_entity.id
_entity.type
_entity.pdbx_description
1 polymer ?
#
loop_
_entity_poly.entity_id
_entity_poly.type
_entity_poly.pdbx_seq_one_letter_code
_entity_poly.pdbx_strand_id
1 'polypeptide(L)' 'MKYIITYWTNGDALVRRVVETESMDAAIELLKEDPQEPLAQLKDVRLLVEEKNEN' A
#
# COMPACT_ATOMS: atom_id res chain seq x y z
N MET A 1 3.57 9.09 -6.55
CA MET A 1 3.15 7.82 -7.15
C MET A 1 2.20 7.10 -6.21
N LYS A 2 1.22 6.45 -6.78
CA LYS A 2 0.26 5.70 -5.99
C LYS A 2 0.51 4.22 -6.13
N TYR A 3 0.42 3.53 -5.00
CA TYR A 3 0.61 2.09 -4.96
C TYR A 3 -0.59 1.42 -4.33
N ILE A 4 -0.98 0.27 -4.87
CA ILE A 4 -1.99 -0.57 -4.26
C ILE A 4 -1.24 -1.69 -3.55
N ILE A 5 -1.37 -1.72 -2.23
CA ILE A 5 -0.63 -2.66 -1.42
C ILE A 5 -1.60 -3.57 -0.69
N THR A 6 -1.44 -4.86 -0.89
CA THR A 6 -2.24 -5.88 -0.20
C THR A 6 -1.33 -6.59 0.79
N TYR A 7 -1.79 -6.67 2.03
CA TYR A 7 -0.93 -7.22 3.06
C TYR A 7 -1.77 -7.84 4.18
N TRP A 8 -1.09 -8.63 5.00
CA TRP A 8 -1.70 -9.24 6.17
C TRP A 8 -1.33 -8.41 7.38
N THR A 9 -2.29 -8.18 8.25
CA THR A 9 -2.03 -7.52 9.54
C THR A 9 -1.63 -8.56 10.57
N ASN A 10 -1.26 -8.08 11.76
CA ASN A 10 -0.91 -8.99 12.86
C ASN A 10 -2.08 -9.85 13.29
N GLY A 11 -3.30 -9.38 13.04
CA GLY A 11 -4.49 -10.16 13.39
C GLY A 11 -4.96 -11.07 12.28
N ASP A 12 -4.08 -11.35 11.30
CA ASP A 12 -4.39 -12.25 10.18
C ASP A 12 -5.51 -11.73 9.30
N ALA A 13 -5.69 -10.43 9.25
CA ALA A 13 -6.65 -9.82 8.36
C ALA A 13 -5.96 -9.42 7.07
N LEU A 14 -6.60 -9.65 5.95
CA LEU A 14 -6.08 -9.24 4.66
C LEU A 14 -6.62 -7.87 4.33
N VAL A 15 -5.73 -6.93 4.07
CA VAL A 15 -6.09 -5.53 3.86
C VAL A 15 -5.48 -5.04 2.56
N ARG A 16 -6.24 -4.20 1.87
CA ARG A 16 -5.74 -3.55 0.65
C ARG A 16 -5.80 -2.05 0.86
N ARG A 17 -4.68 -1.39 0.64
CA ARG A 17 -4.60 0.04 0.84
C ARG A 17 -3.98 0.71 -0.38
N VAL A 18 -4.44 1.91 -0.67
CA VAL A 18 -3.83 2.74 -1.69
C VAL A 18 -3.04 3.82 -1.00
N VAL A 19 -1.76 3.91 -1.31
CA VAL A 19 -0.86 4.83 -0.64
C VAL A 19 -0.14 5.64 -1.68
N GLU A 20 -0.02 6.94 -1.46
CA GLU A 20 0.72 7.80 -2.37
C GLU A 20 2.01 8.24 -1.70
N THR A 21 3.13 7.82 -2.26
CA THR A 21 4.45 8.16 -1.77
C THR A 21 5.40 8.31 -2.94
N GLU A 22 6.64 8.68 -2.62
CA GLU A 22 7.64 8.82 -3.65
C GLU A 22 8.20 7.49 -4.13
N SER A 23 8.13 6.47 -3.29
CA SER A 23 8.67 5.18 -3.65
C SER A 23 7.87 4.07 -2.99
N MET A 24 8.06 2.86 -3.50
CA MET A 24 7.39 1.70 -2.93
C MET A 24 7.90 1.41 -1.53
N ASP A 25 9.19 1.59 -1.31
CA ASP A 25 9.76 1.36 0.02
C ASP A 25 9.14 2.29 1.04
N ALA A 26 8.95 3.56 0.66
CA ALA A 26 8.33 4.53 1.55
C ALA A 26 6.89 4.13 1.87
N ALA A 27 6.18 3.62 0.88
CA ALA A 27 4.80 3.20 1.09
C ALA A 27 4.73 2.04 2.07
N ILE A 28 5.62 1.08 1.93
CA ILE A 28 5.63 -0.08 2.82
C ILE A 28 5.97 0.34 4.24
N GLU A 29 6.96 1.21 4.39
CA GLU A 29 7.32 1.69 5.71
C GLU A 29 6.17 2.43 6.39
N LEU A 30 5.46 3.21 5.60
CA LEU A 30 4.33 3.95 6.14
C LEU A 30 3.25 3.00 6.67
N LEU A 31 3.01 1.91 5.97
CA LEU A 31 2.01 0.95 6.40
C LEU A 31 2.47 0.13 7.59
N LYS A 32 3.77 -0.10 7.71
CA LYS A 32 4.29 -0.80 8.89
C LYS A 32 4.03 0.00 10.16
N GLU A 33 3.97 1.32 10.03
CA GLU A 33 3.80 2.19 11.18
C GLU A 33 2.36 2.60 11.41
N ASP A 34 1.44 2.06 10.62
CA ASP A 34 0.02 2.38 10.77
C ASP A 34 -0.45 1.87 12.12
N PRO A 35 -1.05 2.74 12.96
CA PRO A 35 -1.47 2.33 14.30
C PRO A 35 -2.64 1.38 14.32
N GLN A 36 -3.45 1.36 13.27
CA GLN A 36 -4.66 0.54 13.28
C GLN A 36 -4.49 -0.75 12.52
N GLU A 37 -3.82 -0.70 11.38
CA GLU A 37 -3.65 -1.88 10.54
C GLU A 37 -2.21 -1.97 10.08
N PRO A 38 -1.28 -2.26 11.00
CA PRO A 38 0.13 -2.30 10.64
C PRO A 38 0.43 -3.48 9.73
N LEU A 39 1.26 -3.24 8.74
CA LEU A 39 1.66 -4.28 7.81
C LEU A 39 2.54 -5.28 8.53
N ALA A 40 2.09 -6.53 8.58
CA ALA A 40 2.86 -7.61 9.17
C ALA A 40 3.53 -8.45 8.10
N GLN A 41 2.79 -8.73 7.02
CA GLN A 41 3.33 -9.56 5.95
C GLN A 41 2.80 -9.06 4.63
N LEU A 42 3.70 -8.71 3.74
CA LEU A 42 3.34 -8.20 2.44
C LEU A 42 2.87 -9.33 1.54
N LYS A 43 1.76 -9.11 0.84
CA LYS A 43 1.25 -10.08 -0.11
C LYS A 43 1.49 -9.62 -1.54
N ASP A 44 1.15 -8.36 -1.84
CA ASP A 44 1.22 -7.89 -3.21
C ASP A 44 1.36 -6.38 -3.24
N VAL A 45 2.12 -5.89 -4.20
CA VAL A 45 2.29 -4.46 -4.41
C VAL A 45 2.16 -4.19 -5.89
N ARG A 46 1.36 -3.19 -6.23
CA ARG A 46 1.19 -2.79 -7.61
C ARG A 46 1.27 -1.28 -7.72
N LEU A 47 1.89 -0.85 -8.79
CA LEU A 47 1.91 0.57 -9.11
C LEU A 47 0.60 0.93 -9.76
N LEU A 48 -0.09 1.91 -9.21
CA LEU A 48 -1.34 2.37 -9.79
C LEU A 48 -1.05 3.48 -10.76
N VAL A 49 -1.28 3.21 -12.04
CA VAL A 49 -1.04 4.18 -13.07
C VAL A 49 -2.34 4.90 -13.34
N GLU A 50 -2.35 6.19 -13.10
CA GLU A 50 -3.51 7.00 -13.37
C GLU A 50 -3.40 7.56 -14.76
N GLU A 51 -4.29 7.17 -15.60
CA GLU A 51 -4.34 7.73 -16.94
C GLU A 51 -5.14 8.97 -16.91
N LYS A 52 -4.50 10.05 -17.27
CA LYS A 52 -5.24 11.26 -17.46
C LYS A 52 -5.78 11.28 -18.84
N ASN A 53 -7.06 11.29 -18.89
CA ASN A 53 -7.72 11.36 -20.15
C ASN A 53 -7.77 12.80 -20.59
N GLU A 54 -6.90 13.13 -21.46
CA GLU A 54 -6.84 14.50 -21.95
C GLU A 54 -7.66 14.62 -23.19
N ASN A 55 -8.62 15.42 -23.17
CA ASN A 55 -9.39 15.60 -24.40
C ASN A 55 -9.41 17.01 -24.85
#